data_9df76f818770225437d82aef78d2fc56
#
_entry.id   9df76f818770225437d82aef78d2fc56
#
_cell.length_a   1.000
_cell.length_b   1.000
_cell.length_c   1.000
_cell.angle_alpha   90.00
_cell.angle_beta   90.00
_cell.angle_gamma   90.00
#
_symmetry.space_group_name_H-M   'P 1'
#
loop_
_entity.id
_entity.type
_entity.pdbx_description
1 polymer ?
#
loop_
_entity_poly.entity_id
_entity_poly.type
_entity_poly.pdbx_seq_one_letter_code
_entity_poly.pdbx_strand_id
1 'polypeptide(L)'
;MIVWSDNQAASVSVGYGYVPDNLYGQISKSDLPIRKNNSTAPSEIQTLLDGFSFGYMTTRKSYDEIVINHSMPEFFIESSIYSIGLTYWETNKLPDSWVVDCNRMDEVWTTSRFMRDVFINSGVTVPVYAFNLGVNPDIFFPVKRHPHTPFTFLSIGSPSTRKNSQTAVDAFIKVFGGKEGYRLIYKSNGPPDARSISNGMKDRLSHPQIEIIDWEVSTEELGRIYDCADCLLYPTSGEGWGLIPFQSIAKGIPTICTNTTACEEFADMSVPLDYEWSNEKMSGIYEGAGLWAKPNFDDLCDKMLYVVNNYEEVSNKTFASAQYIHENMTWEKVSKDYVDRLWQILKYSKEKLS
;
A
#
# COMPACT_ATOMS: atom_id res chain seq x y z
N MET A 1 23.76 -6.09 14.91
CA MET A 1 23.61 -5.99 13.43
C MET A 1 22.15 -6.15 13.08
N ILE A 2 21.66 -5.46 12.01
CA ILE A 2 20.27 -5.58 11.56
C ILE A 2 20.24 -6.35 10.25
N VAL A 3 19.37 -7.35 10.14
CA VAL A 3 19.14 -8.12 8.92
C VAL A 3 17.74 -7.81 8.40
N TRP A 4 17.64 -7.26 7.20
CA TRP A 4 16.37 -7.10 6.49
C TRP A 4 16.15 -8.35 5.64
N SER A 5 15.10 -9.11 5.93
CA SER A 5 14.73 -10.31 5.20
C SER A 5 13.44 -10.10 4.43
N ASP A 6 13.52 -10.28 3.11
CA ASP A 6 12.41 -10.10 2.17
C ASP A 6 11.97 -11.48 1.67
N ASN A 7 11.13 -12.15 2.44
CA ASN A 7 10.81 -13.57 2.23
C ASN A 7 9.84 -13.81 1.06
N GLN A 8 9.35 -12.77 0.39
CA GLN A 8 8.39 -12.85 -0.71
C GLN A 8 8.82 -12.14 -1.99
N ALA A 9 10.06 -11.74 -2.13
CA ALA A 9 10.52 -10.87 -3.23
C ALA A 9 10.28 -11.43 -4.65
N ALA A 10 9.98 -12.70 -4.81
CA ALA A 10 9.95 -13.33 -6.14
C ALA A 10 8.56 -13.40 -6.81
N SER A 11 7.45 -13.12 -6.13
CA SER A 11 6.13 -13.45 -6.70
C SER A 11 5.06 -12.38 -6.58
N VAL A 12 5.38 -11.18 -6.08
CA VAL A 12 4.32 -10.34 -5.56
C VAL A 12 4.22 -9.01 -6.26
N SER A 13 2.96 -8.63 -6.50
CA SER A 13 2.45 -7.34 -6.93
C SER A 13 3.38 -6.16 -6.59
N VAL A 14 3.40 -5.18 -7.44
CA VAL A 14 4.20 -3.93 -7.40
C VAL A 14 4.38 -3.35 -5.97
N GLY A 15 3.42 -3.54 -5.05
CA GLY A 15 3.49 -3.04 -3.67
C GLY A 15 4.54 -3.75 -2.80
N TYR A 16 4.57 -5.08 -2.78
CA TYR A 16 5.50 -5.83 -1.93
C TYR A 16 6.97 -5.75 -2.37
N GLY A 17 7.25 -5.49 -3.65
CA GLY A 17 8.62 -5.25 -4.12
C GLY A 17 9.06 -3.80 -3.97
N TYR A 18 8.15 -2.86 -4.24
CA TYR A 18 8.44 -1.43 -4.24
C TYR A 18 8.73 -0.86 -2.83
N VAL A 19 7.95 -1.29 -1.82
CA VAL A 19 8.10 -0.79 -0.44
C VAL A 19 9.45 -1.14 0.17
N PRO A 20 9.91 -2.42 0.18
CA PRO A 20 11.17 -2.77 0.78
C PRO A 20 12.38 -2.13 0.10
N ASP A 21 12.36 -1.98 -1.22
CA ASP A 21 13.48 -1.35 -1.93
C ASP A 21 13.62 0.13 -1.57
N ASN A 22 12.52 0.86 -1.49
CA ASN A 22 12.55 2.25 -1.09
C ASN A 22 12.89 2.43 0.40
N LEU A 23 12.23 1.67 1.27
CA LEU A 23 12.41 1.78 2.70
C LEU A 23 13.82 1.32 3.15
N TYR A 24 14.25 0.14 2.70
CA TYR A 24 15.61 -0.34 2.95
C TYR A 24 16.65 0.64 2.39
N GLY A 25 16.45 1.14 1.17
CA GLY A 25 17.33 2.10 0.53
C GLY A 25 17.52 3.39 1.33
N GLN A 26 16.51 3.83 2.07
CA GLN A 26 16.64 5.00 2.96
C GLN A 26 17.26 4.63 4.32
N ILE A 27 16.82 3.53 4.95
CA ILE A 27 17.37 3.08 6.25
C ILE A 27 18.87 2.79 6.11
N SER A 28 19.32 2.21 5.00
CA SER A 28 20.72 1.90 4.75
C SER A 28 21.64 3.12 4.60
N LYS A 29 21.08 4.32 4.41
CA LYS A 29 21.83 5.59 4.41
C LYS A 29 22.08 6.12 5.83
N SER A 30 21.44 5.56 6.84
CA SER A 30 21.67 5.90 8.24
C SER A 30 22.94 5.20 8.76
N ASP A 31 23.39 5.57 9.96
CA ASP A 31 24.54 4.94 10.64
C ASP A 31 24.20 3.54 11.22
N LEU A 32 23.01 3.00 10.92
CA LEU A 32 22.61 1.68 11.38
C LEU A 32 23.38 0.58 10.63
N PRO A 33 23.93 -0.42 11.33
CA PRO A 33 24.61 -1.55 10.69
C PRO A 33 23.59 -2.54 10.11
N ILE A 34 22.94 -2.16 8.99
CA ILE A 34 21.91 -2.94 8.32
C ILE A 34 22.42 -3.60 7.03
N ARG A 35 21.96 -4.83 6.77
CA ARG A 35 22.15 -5.51 5.48
C ARG A 35 20.85 -6.12 4.98
N LYS A 36 20.67 -6.18 3.65
CA LYS A 36 19.55 -6.89 3.02
C LYS A 36 19.96 -8.35 2.79
N ASN A 37 19.08 -9.28 3.14
CA ASN A 37 19.20 -10.68 2.75
C ASN A 37 18.27 -10.92 1.56
N ASN A 38 18.83 -11.32 0.44
CA ASN A 38 18.09 -11.57 -0.80
C ASN A 38 17.73 -13.06 -0.98
N SER A 39 17.97 -13.90 0.04
CA SER A 39 17.59 -15.32 -0.03
C SER A 39 16.08 -15.46 0.13
N THR A 40 15.45 -16.11 -0.82
CA THR A 40 14.01 -16.44 -0.80
C THR A 40 13.74 -17.82 -0.19
N ALA A 41 14.79 -18.56 0.20
CA ALA A 41 14.66 -19.88 0.78
C ALA A 41 14.62 -19.79 2.33
N PRO A 42 13.51 -20.18 2.99
CA PRO A 42 13.42 -20.13 4.44
C PRO A 42 14.54 -20.89 5.17
N SER A 43 15.00 -22.03 4.60
CA SER A 43 16.10 -22.83 5.15
C SER A 43 17.45 -22.11 5.13
N GLU A 44 17.74 -21.34 4.07
CA GLU A 44 18.97 -20.54 3.96
C GLU A 44 18.94 -19.35 4.91
N ILE A 45 17.78 -18.72 5.09
CA ILE A 45 17.59 -17.63 6.04
C ILE A 45 17.76 -18.17 7.47
N GLN A 46 17.15 -19.31 7.78
CA GLN A 46 17.28 -19.95 9.10
C GLN A 46 18.74 -20.31 9.39
N THR A 47 19.46 -20.90 8.42
CA THR A 47 20.90 -21.19 8.56
C THR A 47 21.72 -19.92 8.80
N LEU A 48 21.35 -18.82 8.15
CA LEU A 48 22.02 -17.54 8.31
C LEU A 48 21.77 -16.97 9.71
N LEU A 49 20.54 -17.04 10.21
CA LEU A 49 20.17 -16.59 11.55
C LEU A 49 20.79 -17.50 12.64
N ASP A 50 20.81 -18.83 12.42
CA ASP A 50 21.44 -19.80 13.32
C ASP A 50 22.95 -19.61 13.37
N GLY A 51 23.59 -19.18 12.29
CA GLY A 51 25.01 -18.82 12.24
C GLY A 51 25.37 -17.63 13.15
N PHE A 52 24.42 -16.73 13.40
CA PHE A 52 24.59 -15.62 14.37
C PHE A 52 24.42 -16.08 15.84
N SER A 53 23.66 -17.16 16.07
CA SER A 53 23.35 -17.66 17.42
C SER A 53 24.32 -18.72 17.93
N PHE A 54 25.30 -19.19 17.15
CA PHE A 54 26.19 -20.32 17.49
C PHE A 54 27.23 -19.99 18.59
N GLY A 55 26.95 -19.02 19.42
CA GLY A 55 27.82 -18.69 20.57
C GLY A 55 27.18 -18.88 21.94
N TYR A 56 25.87 -18.91 22.05
CA TYR A 56 25.19 -18.95 23.36
C TYR A 56 23.88 -19.71 23.34
N MET A 57 23.89 -20.95 23.83
CA MET A 57 22.68 -21.63 24.32
C MET A 57 22.20 -20.94 25.60
N THR A 58 21.70 -19.72 25.50
CA THR A 58 21.01 -19.07 26.60
C THR A 58 19.56 -18.89 26.21
N THR A 59 18.66 -19.19 27.13
CA THR A 59 17.22 -19.00 27.05
C THR A 59 16.79 -17.51 26.96
N ARG A 60 17.71 -16.60 26.72
CA ARG A 60 17.49 -15.15 26.55
C ARG A 60 17.74 -14.77 25.11
N LYS A 61 16.73 -14.14 24.48
CA LYS A 61 16.91 -13.50 23.17
C LYS A 61 18.02 -12.45 23.24
N SER A 62 18.89 -12.45 22.21
CA SER A 62 19.86 -11.38 22.02
C SER A 62 19.16 -10.16 21.41
N TYR A 63 19.38 -9.00 22.01
CA TYR A 63 18.90 -7.73 21.48
C TYR A 63 20.00 -6.95 20.71
N ASP A 64 21.21 -7.49 20.64
CA ASP A 64 22.32 -6.88 19.89
C ASP A 64 22.18 -7.08 18.39
N GLU A 65 21.30 -7.98 18.00
CA GLU A 65 20.95 -8.28 16.62
C GLU A 65 19.45 -8.19 16.44
N ILE A 66 19.02 -7.72 15.27
CA ILE A 66 17.62 -7.54 14.90
C ILE A 66 17.39 -8.18 13.54
N VAL A 67 16.31 -8.93 13.39
CA VAL A 67 15.81 -9.34 12.08
C VAL A 67 14.47 -8.66 11.80
N ILE A 68 14.35 -8.07 10.61
CA ILE A 68 13.09 -7.53 10.08
C ILE A 68 12.58 -8.49 9.02
N ASN A 69 11.48 -9.17 9.31
CA ASN A 69 10.79 -10.06 8.38
C ASN A 69 9.73 -9.25 7.62
N HIS A 70 10.01 -8.90 6.36
CA HIS A 70 9.03 -8.26 5.49
C HIS A 70 8.33 -9.32 4.64
N SER A 71 7.14 -9.74 5.04
CA SER A 71 6.35 -10.79 4.36
C SER A 71 4.93 -10.89 4.92
N MET A 72 4.11 -11.81 4.38
CA MET A 72 2.92 -12.28 5.09
C MET A 72 3.34 -13.03 6.36
N PRO A 73 2.55 -12.96 7.48
CA PRO A 73 2.93 -13.53 8.77
C PRO A 73 3.24 -15.02 8.77
N GLU A 74 2.62 -15.81 7.91
CA GLU A 74 2.89 -17.24 7.74
C GLU A 74 4.34 -17.56 7.32
N PHE A 75 5.07 -16.55 6.81
CA PHE A 75 6.48 -16.65 6.43
C PHE A 75 7.42 -15.95 7.42
N PHE A 76 6.93 -15.48 8.54
CA PHE A 76 7.77 -14.91 9.59
C PHE A 76 8.67 -15.98 10.19
N ILE A 77 9.95 -15.66 10.30
CA ILE A 77 10.96 -16.55 10.87
C ILE A 77 11.17 -16.17 12.32
N GLU A 78 10.82 -17.10 13.22
CA GLU A 78 11.17 -16.99 14.62
C GLU A 78 12.67 -17.25 14.81
N SER A 79 13.32 -16.46 15.61
CA SER A 79 14.74 -16.58 15.86
C SER A 79 15.10 -16.28 17.32
N SER A 80 16.32 -16.61 17.71
CA SER A 80 16.88 -16.27 19.02
C SER A 80 17.28 -14.81 19.18
N ILE A 81 17.24 -14.04 18.10
CA ILE A 81 17.48 -12.60 18.08
C ILE A 81 16.17 -11.82 18.05
N TYR A 82 16.24 -10.50 18.27
CA TYR A 82 15.05 -9.66 18.25
C TYR A 82 14.39 -9.67 16.87
N SER A 83 13.14 -10.09 16.80
CA SER A 83 12.42 -10.36 15.56
C SER A 83 11.27 -9.40 15.36
N ILE A 84 11.27 -8.66 14.26
CA ILE A 84 10.22 -7.73 13.86
C ILE A 84 9.49 -8.32 12.67
N GLY A 85 8.15 -8.38 12.74
CA GLY A 85 7.30 -8.69 11.60
C GLY A 85 6.82 -7.39 10.94
N LEU A 86 7.12 -7.18 9.66
CA LEU A 86 6.59 -6.06 8.86
C LEU A 86 5.59 -6.61 7.84
N THR A 87 4.33 -6.23 7.97
CA THR A 87 3.25 -6.76 7.12
C THR A 87 2.07 -5.81 6.99
N TYR A 88 1.16 -6.12 6.06
CA TYR A 88 0.01 -5.31 5.69
C TYR A 88 -1.26 -6.17 5.67
N TRP A 89 -2.41 -5.52 5.84
CA TRP A 89 -3.70 -6.17 5.76
C TRP A 89 -4.76 -5.21 5.20
N GLU A 90 -5.88 -5.73 4.66
CA GLU A 90 -6.83 -4.91 3.92
C GLU A 90 -8.30 -5.05 4.40
N THR A 91 -8.56 -5.81 5.46
CA THR A 91 -9.90 -5.92 6.08
C THR A 91 -9.90 -5.46 7.52
N ASN A 92 -11.06 -5.46 8.16
CA ASN A 92 -11.20 -5.00 9.55
C ASN A 92 -10.93 -6.11 10.61
N LYS A 93 -10.46 -7.30 10.19
CA LYS A 93 -10.05 -8.40 11.09
C LYS A 93 -8.97 -9.25 10.43
N LEU A 94 -7.95 -9.65 11.19
CA LEU A 94 -6.94 -10.61 10.73
C LEU A 94 -7.49 -12.04 10.68
N PRO A 95 -6.95 -12.92 9.82
CA PRO A 95 -7.06 -14.35 9.96
C PRO A 95 -6.49 -14.82 11.32
N ASP A 96 -7.14 -15.77 11.96
CA ASP A 96 -6.68 -16.25 13.27
C ASP A 96 -5.26 -16.86 13.21
N SER A 97 -4.87 -17.48 12.09
CA SER A 97 -3.49 -17.96 11.85
C SER A 97 -2.47 -16.85 11.87
N TRP A 98 -2.77 -15.70 11.27
CA TRP A 98 -1.88 -14.54 11.24
C TRP A 98 -1.67 -13.93 12.62
N VAL A 99 -2.69 -13.97 13.49
CA VAL A 99 -2.56 -13.54 14.89
C VAL A 99 -1.52 -14.41 15.61
N VAL A 100 -1.56 -15.74 15.41
CA VAL A 100 -0.58 -16.67 15.99
C VAL A 100 0.82 -16.36 15.49
N ASP A 101 0.99 -16.14 14.19
CA ASP A 101 2.29 -15.88 13.57
C ASP A 101 2.86 -14.52 14.01
N CYS A 102 2.03 -13.49 14.09
CA CYS A 102 2.42 -12.17 14.62
C CYS A 102 2.88 -12.26 16.09
N ASN A 103 2.19 -13.05 16.92
CA ASN A 103 2.52 -13.20 18.35
C ASN A 103 3.82 -13.98 18.61
N ARG A 104 4.45 -14.57 17.58
CA ARG A 104 5.81 -15.14 17.68
C ARG A 104 6.92 -14.12 17.53
N MET A 105 6.61 -12.92 17.03
CA MET A 105 7.56 -11.83 16.90
C MET A 105 7.74 -11.08 18.22
N ASP A 106 8.79 -10.28 18.35
CA ASP A 106 8.96 -9.38 19.50
C ASP A 106 8.13 -8.10 19.32
N GLU A 107 7.90 -7.68 18.08
CA GLU A 107 6.96 -6.63 17.71
C GLU A 107 6.54 -6.76 16.25
N VAL A 108 5.43 -6.11 15.91
CA VAL A 108 4.91 -6.06 14.55
C VAL A 108 4.87 -4.61 14.07
N TRP A 109 5.30 -4.39 12.84
CA TRP A 109 5.20 -3.12 12.14
C TRP A 109 4.16 -3.21 11.03
N THR A 110 3.36 -2.17 10.91
CA THR A 110 2.39 -2.01 9.85
C THR A 110 2.37 -0.55 9.37
N THR A 111 1.52 -0.19 8.44
CA THR A 111 1.65 1.07 7.69
C THR A 111 0.66 2.15 8.10
N SER A 112 -0.39 1.82 8.87
CA SER A 112 -1.42 2.77 9.26
C SER A 112 -1.92 2.54 10.67
N ARG A 113 -2.51 3.58 11.25
CA ARG A 113 -3.20 3.49 12.56
C ARG A 113 -4.38 2.52 12.48
N PHE A 114 -5.14 2.56 11.38
CA PHE A 114 -6.21 1.60 11.16
C PHE A 114 -5.71 0.16 11.28
N MET A 115 -4.63 -0.20 10.60
CA MET A 115 -4.09 -1.55 10.67
C MET A 115 -3.57 -1.90 12.05
N ARG A 116 -2.83 -0.99 12.70
CA ARG A 116 -2.40 -1.22 14.07
C ARG A 116 -3.58 -1.63 14.96
N ASP A 117 -4.68 -0.91 14.85
CA ASP A 117 -5.87 -1.17 15.66
C ASP A 117 -6.55 -2.49 15.26
N VAL A 118 -6.57 -2.84 13.97
CA VAL A 118 -7.04 -4.15 13.47
C VAL A 118 -6.19 -5.28 14.04
N PHE A 119 -4.86 -5.16 14.05
CA PHE A 119 -3.97 -6.19 14.60
C PHE A 119 -4.24 -6.41 16.10
N ILE A 120 -4.28 -5.33 16.87
CA ILE A 120 -4.56 -5.37 18.32
C ILE A 120 -5.95 -5.96 18.58
N ASN A 121 -6.97 -5.48 17.89
CA ASN A 121 -8.36 -5.94 18.07
C ASN A 121 -8.58 -7.39 17.61
N SER A 122 -7.74 -7.90 16.72
CA SER A 122 -7.76 -9.31 16.29
C SER A 122 -7.07 -10.25 17.27
N GLY A 123 -6.32 -9.73 18.26
CA GLY A 123 -5.69 -10.53 19.31
C GLY A 123 -4.16 -10.59 19.24
N VAL A 124 -3.52 -9.71 18.47
CA VAL A 124 -2.06 -9.54 18.53
C VAL A 124 -1.70 -8.87 19.86
N THR A 125 -0.88 -9.55 20.67
CA THR A 125 -0.51 -9.15 22.03
C THR A 125 0.89 -8.54 22.13
N VAL A 126 1.74 -8.75 21.14
CA VAL A 126 3.04 -8.08 21.05
C VAL A 126 2.85 -6.61 20.63
N PRO A 127 3.82 -5.72 20.92
CA PRO A 127 3.72 -4.33 20.48
C PRO A 127 3.49 -4.20 18.97
N VAL A 128 2.52 -3.39 18.57
CA VAL A 128 2.23 -3.09 17.16
C VAL A 128 2.48 -1.62 16.90
N TYR A 129 3.36 -1.32 15.95
CA TYR A 129 3.69 0.04 15.53
C TYR A 129 3.17 0.32 14.12
N ALA A 130 2.63 1.51 13.92
CA ALA A 130 2.22 2.00 12.61
C ALA A 130 3.24 3.03 12.12
N PHE A 131 3.86 2.74 10.96
CA PHE A 131 4.80 3.63 10.30
C PHE A 131 4.33 3.88 8.87
N ASN A 132 4.07 5.12 8.53
CA ASN A 132 3.56 5.48 7.21
C ASN A 132 4.56 5.15 6.10
N LEU A 133 4.04 4.93 4.89
CA LEU A 133 4.85 4.80 3.70
C LEU A 133 5.06 6.17 3.04
N GLY A 134 6.14 6.27 2.27
CA GLY A 134 6.54 7.49 1.60
C GLY A 134 6.25 7.50 0.11
N VAL A 135 6.54 8.64 -0.50
CA VAL A 135 6.53 8.84 -1.96
C VAL A 135 7.95 9.17 -2.45
N ASN A 136 8.27 8.78 -3.68
CA ASN A 136 9.47 9.24 -4.36
C ASN A 136 9.22 10.64 -4.95
N PRO A 137 9.87 11.69 -4.42
CA PRO A 137 9.61 13.07 -4.84
C PRO A 137 10.10 13.37 -6.27
N ASP A 138 11.07 12.60 -6.78
CA ASP A 138 11.64 12.83 -8.12
C ASP A 138 10.71 12.31 -9.23
N ILE A 139 9.83 11.37 -8.92
CA ILE A 139 8.88 10.76 -9.87
C ILE A 139 7.48 11.34 -9.69
N PHE A 140 7.03 11.45 -8.45
CA PHE A 140 5.67 11.89 -8.11
C PHE A 140 5.66 13.34 -7.61
N PHE A 141 6.39 14.24 -8.29
CA PHE A 141 6.49 15.66 -7.93
C PHE A 141 5.15 16.41 -8.14
N PRO A 142 4.85 17.41 -7.29
CA PRO A 142 3.59 18.14 -7.33
C PRO A 142 3.53 19.08 -8.53
N VAL A 143 2.42 19.02 -9.27
CA VAL A 143 2.15 19.92 -10.39
C VAL A 143 0.78 20.56 -10.19
N LYS A 144 0.72 21.90 -10.31
CA LYS A 144 -0.57 22.58 -10.39
C LYS A 144 -1.27 22.21 -11.69
N ARG A 145 -2.49 21.68 -11.59
CA ARG A 145 -3.21 21.08 -12.71
C ARG A 145 -4.24 22.05 -13.31
N HIS A 146 -4.36 21.96 -14.62
CA HIS A 146 -5.49 22.48 -15.39
C HIS A 146 -6.13 21.30 -16.13
N PRO A 147 -7.46 21.29 -16.32
CA PRO A 147 -8.11 20.14 -16.92
C PRO A 147 -7.70 19.94 -18.37
N HIS A 148 -7.48 18.69 -18.76
CA HIS A 148 -7.25 18.33 -20.16
C HIS A 148 -8.52 18.46 -21.01
N THR A 149 -8.31 18.46 -22.31
CA THR A 149 -9.39 18.32 -23.28
C THR A 149 -9.07 17.15 -24.20
N PRO A 150 -9.77 16.02 -24.09
CA PRO A 150 -10.90 15.71 -23.19
C PRO A 150 -10.47 15.59 -21.70
N PHE A 151 -11.42 15.85 -20.77
CA PHE A 151 -11.23 15.60 -19.34
C PHE A 151 -10.97 14.11 -19.12
N THR A 152 -9.87 13.81 -18.46
CA THR A 152 -9.36 12.44 -18.40
C THR A 152 -9.43 11.87 -17.00
N PHE A 153 -10.29 10.86 -16.81
CA PHE A 153 -10.27 10.02 -15.63
C PHE A 153 -9.21 8.92 -15.77
N LEU A 154 -8.66 8.50 -14.65
CA LEU A 154 -7.69 7.40 -14.57
C LEU A 154 -8.17 6.38 -13.55
N SER A 155 -8.06 5.10 -13.86
CA SER A 155 -8.22 4.00 -12.90
C SER A 155 -7.04 3.07 -13.02
N ILE A 156 -6.39 2.74 -11.89
CA ILE A 156 -5.19 1.88 -11.86
C ILE A 156 -5.45 0.72 -10.91
N GLY A 157 -5.26 -0.48 -11.38
CA GLY A 157 -5.33 -1.68 -10.55
C GLY A 157 -5.61 -2.94 -11.33
N SER A 158 -5.28 -4.10 -10.72
CA SER A 158 -5.71 -5.39 -11.26
C SER A 158 -7.25 -5.47 -11.29
N PRO A 159 -7.83 -6.25 -12.20
CA PRO A 159 -9.29 -6.43 -12.27
C PRO A 159 -9.78 -7.36 -11.15
N SER A 160 -9.28 -7.21 -9.94
CA SER A 160 -9.70 -7.97 -8.77
C SER A 160 -10.91 -7.34 -8.08
N THR A 161 -11.67 -8.15 -7.37
CA THR A 161 -12.84 -7.70 -6.60
C THR A 161 -12.44 -6.66 -5.55
N ARG A 162 -11.27 -6.80 -4.91
CA ARG A 162 -10.76 -5.85 -3.92
C ARG A 162 -10.48 -4.46 -4.49
N LYS A 163 -9.91 -4.39 -5.70
CA LYS A 163 -9.59 -3.10 -6.34
C LYS A 163 -10.81 -2.42 -6.96
N ASN A 164 -11.91 -3.15 -7.18
CA ASN A 164 -13.16 -2.62 -7.77
C ASN A 164 -12.95 -1.82 -9.07
N SER A 165 -11.99 -2.21 -9.89
CA SER A 165 -11.73 -1.55 -11.18
C SER A 165 -12.94 -1.55 -12.08
N GLN A 166 -13.77 -2.61 -12.01
CA GLN A 166 -15.03 -2.67 -12.75
C GLN A 166 -16.02 -1.58 -12.29
N THR A 167 -16.12 -1.33 -10.98
CA THR A 167 -16.95 -0.27 -10.41
C THR A 167 -16.55 1.11 -10.94
N ALA A 168 -15.25 1.39 -11.05
CA ALA A 168 -14.76 2.64 -11.64
C ALA A 168 -15.14 2.79 -13.11
N VAL A 169 -14.99 1.72 -13.89
CA VAL A 169 -15.37 1.68 -15.31
C VAL A 169 -16.87 1.85 -15.48
N ASP A 170 -17.68 1.14 -14.69
CA ASP A 170 -19.15 1.22 -14.74
C ASP A 170 -19.65 2.63 -14.38
N ALA A 171 -19.05 3.27 -13.37
CA ALA A 171 -19.39 4.64 -13.00
C ALA A 171 -19.04 5.63 -14.11
N PHE A 172 -17.87 5.49 -14.75
CA PHE A 172 -17.50 6.33 -15.89
C PHE A 172 -18.50 6.18 -17.04
N ILE A 173 -18.86 4.96 -17.43
CA ILE A 173 -19.84 4.71 -18.51
C ILE A 173 -21.20 5.28 -18.13
N LYS A 174 -21.66 5.09 -16.89
CA LYS A 174 -22.97 5.63 -16.42
C LYS A 174 -23.03 7.14 -16.50
N VAL A 175 -21.95 7.83 -16.08
CA VAL A 175 -21.95 9.31 -15.96
C VAL A 175 -21.57 10.00 -17.26
N PHE A 176 -20.56 9.50 -17.98
CA PHE A 176 -19.94 10.17 -19.12
C PHE A 176 -19.96 9.37 -20.41
N GLY A 177 -20.40 8.12 -20.40
CA GLY A 177 -20.50 7.31 -21.63
C GLY A 177 -21.35 7.98 -22.71
N GLY A 178 -20.78 8.14 -23.91
CA GLY A 178 -21.40 8.82 -25.04
C GLY A 178 -21.38 10.36 -24.98
N LYS A 179 -20.89 10.98 -23.90
CA LYS A 179 -20.72 12.45 -23.82
C LYS A 179 -19.36 12.86 -24.37
N GLU A 180 -19.35 13.81 -25.30
CA GLU A 180 -18.10 14.35 -25.80
C GLU A 180 -17.29 15.07 -24.70
N GLY A 181 -15.98 15.12 -24.85
CA GLY A 181 -15.11 15.85 -23.93
C GLY A 181 -14.66 15.06 -22.68
N TYR A 182 -14.97 13.76 -22.59
CA TYR A 182 -14.54 12.90 -21.50
C TYR A 182 -13.92 11.60 -21.99
N ARG A 183 -12.91 11.10 -21.27
CA ARG A 183 -12.32 9.76 -21.47
C ARG A 183 -11.89 9.13 -20.15
N LEU A 184 -11.72 7.82 -20.17
CA LEU A 184 -11.12 7.04 -19.08
C LEU A 184 -9.87 6.33 -19.58
N ILE A 185 -8.76 6.45 -18.87
CA ILE A 185 -7.60 5.58 -19.01
C ILE A 185 -7.71 4.50 -17.92
N TYR A 186 -7.73 3.23 -18.33
CA TYR A 186 -7.66 2.10 -17.43
C TYR A 186 -6.30 1.42 -17.52
N LYS A 187 -5.49 1.53 -16.45
CA LYS A 187 -4.19 0.86 -16.32
C LYS A 187 -4.35 -0.41 -15.50
N SER A 188 -4.24 -1.55 -16.15
CA SER A 188 -4.20 -2.85 -15.49
C SER A 188 -2.76 -3.23 -15.10
N ASN A 189 -2.60 -3.97 -14.00
CA ASN A 189 -1.34 -4.61 -13.65
C ASN A 189 -1.35 -6.06 -14.15
N GLY A 190 -0.79 -6.28 -15.33
CA GLY A 190 -0.68 -7.58 -15.97
C GLY A 190 -1.46 -7.71 -17.29
N PRO A 191 -1.14 -8.72 -18.10
CA PRO A 191 -1.72 -8.91 -19.42
C PRO A 191 -3.23 -9.22 -19.33
N PRO A 192 -4.01 -8.79 -20.32
CA PRO A 192 -5.47 -8.95 -20.34
C PRO A 192 -5.95 -10.37 -20.63
N ASP A 193 -5.06 -11.29 -20.97
CA ASP A 193 -5.38 -12.74 -21.04
C ASP A 193 -5.77 -13.29 -19.66
N ALA A 194 -5.68 -12.43 -18.68
CA ALA A 194 -6.02 -12.76 -17.33
C ALA A 194 -7.40 -13.40 -17.28
N ARG A 195 -7.39 -14.66 -16.96
CA ARG A 195 -8.56 -15.43 -16.47
C ARG A 195 -9.34 -14.68 -15.37
N SER A 196 -8.81 -13.53 -14.91
CA SER A 196 -9.36 -12.61 -13.93
C SER A 196 -10.24 -11.48 -14.51
N ILE A 197 -10.14 -11.15 -15.81
CA ILE A 197 -11.07 -10.19 -16.42
C ILE A 197 -12.33 -10.93 -16.80
N SER A 198 -13.42 -10.70 -16.07
CA SER A 198 -14.73 -11.24 -16.43
C SER A 198 -15.13 -10.82 -17.85
N ASN A 199 -15.93 -11.64 -18.55
CA ASN A 199 -16.43 -11.27 -19.88
C ASN A 199 -17.16 -9.92 -19.84
N GLY A 200 -17.90 -9.64 -18.75
CA GLY A 200 -18.55 -8.35 -18.57
C GLY A 200 -17.59 -7.15 -18.49
N MET A 201 -16.41 -7.33 -17.93
CA MET A 201 -15.38 -6.27 -17.92
C MET A 201 -14.78 -6.05 -19.31
N LYS A 202 -14.57 -7.12 -20.10
CA LYS A 202 -14.08 -7.01 -21.50
C LYS A 202 -15.03 -6.21 -22.37
N ASP A 203 -16.34 -6.47 -22.25
CA ASP A 203 -17.37 -5.74 -23.01
C ASP A 203 -17.35 -4.24 -22.65
N ARG A 204 -17.20 -3.91 -21.39
CA ARG A 204 -17.11 -2.51 -20.92
C ARG A 204 -15.86 -1.79 -21.41
N LEU A 205 -14.72 -2.50 -21.38
CA LEU A 205 -13.44 -1.96 -21.84
C LEU A 205 -13.40 -1.74 -23.37
N SER A 206 -14.34 -2.30 -24.14
CA SER A 206 -14.50 -2.01 -25.57
C SER A 206 -15.17 -0.66 -25.86
N HIS A 207 -15.61 0.07 -24.83
CA HIS A 207 -16.23 1.39 -24.99
C HIS A 207 -15.25 2.39 -25.63
N PRO A 208 -15.65 3.16 -26.67
CA PRO A 208 -14.71 3.99 -27.47
C PRO A 208 -14.04 5.13 -26.70
N GLN A 209 -14.56 5.50 -25.53
CA GLN A 209 -13.98 6.51 -24.65
C GLN A 209 -13.02 5.92 -23.60
N ILE A 210 -12.76 4.61 -23.64
CA ILE A 210 -11.87 3.93 -22.67
C ILE A 210 -10.59 3.50 -23.39
N GLU A 211 -9.48 4.00 -22.90
CA GLU A 211 -8.13 3.61 -23.31
C GLU A 211 -7.54 2.62 -22.30
N ILE A 212 -6.96 1.53 -22.78
CA ILE A 212 -6.43 0.46 -21.92
C ILE A 212 -4.90 0.47 -22.02
N ILE A 213 -4.25 0.43 -20.84
CA ILE A 213 -2.81 0.18 -20.70
C ILE A 213 -2.67 -1.13 -19.91
N ASP A 214 -2.34 -2.23 -20.60
CA ASP A 214 -2.35 -3.60 -20.06
C ASP A 214 -0.98 -4.26 -19.98
N TRP A 215 0.09 -3.51 -20.25
CA TRP A 215 1.48 -3.97 -20.10
C TRP A 215 2.10 -3.45 -18.81
N GLU A 216 3.16 -4.12 -18.36
CA GLU A 216 3.97 -3.66 -17.24
C GLU A 216 4.67 -2.34 -17.58
N VAL A 217 4.72 -1.45 -16.60
CA VAL A 217 5.35 -0.14 -16.72
C VAL A 217 6.33 0.07 -15.57
N SER A 218 7.40 0.78 -15.82
CA SER A 218 8.31 1.25 -14.77
C SER A 218 7.63 2.28 -13.86
N THR A 219 8.24 2.59 -12.73
CA THR A 219 7.73 3.62 -11.82
C THR A 219 7.71 5.01 -12.49
N GLU A 220 8.71 5.30 -13.33
CA GLU A 220 8.80 6.54 -14.10
C GLU A 220 7.69 6.62 -15.17
N GLU A 221 7.40 5.52 -15.85
CA GLU A 221 6.28 5.44 -16.80
C GLU A 221 4.94 5.60 -16.10
N LEU A 222 4.78 4.99 -14.92
CA LEU A 222 3.61 5.19 -14.08
C LEU A 222 3.44 6.67 -13.71
N GLY A 223 4.54 7.36 -13.35
CA GLY A 223 4.57 8.80 -13.13
C GLY A 223 4.03 9.60 -14.32
N ARG A 224 4.38 9.19 -15.56
CA ARG A 224 3.87 9.81 -16.80
C ARG A 224 2.40 9.49 -17.09
N ILE A 225 1.94 8.28 -16.74
CA ILE A 225 0.52 7.94 -16.87
C ILE A 225 -0.34 8.83 -15.98
N TYR A 226 0.11 9.06 -14.75
CA TYR A 226 -0.57 10.05 -13.89
C TYR A 226 -0.64 11.44 -14.52
N ASP A 227 0.39 11.88 -15.27
CA ASP A 227 0.40 13.20 -15.89
C ASP A 227 -0.67 13.36 -16.99
N CYS A 228 -1.20 12.27 -17.52
CA CYS A 228 -2.29 12.26 -18.49
C CYS A 228 -3.68 12.40 -17.86
N ALA A 229 -3.79 12.44 -16.52
CA ALA A 229 -5.05 12.38 -15.80
C ALA A 229 -5.43 13.69 -15.12
N ASP A 230 -6.73 13.95 -15.08
CA ASP A 230 -7.35 15.04 -14.31
C ASP A 230 -7.92 14.53 -12.98
N CYS A 231 -8.34 13.28 -12.92
CA CYS A 231 -8.89 12.68 -11.70
C CYS A 231 -8.62 11.17 -11.65
N LEU A 232 -8.11 10.69 -10.52
CA LEU A 232 -8.00 9.26 -10.25
C LEU A 232 -9.31 8.74 -9.62
N LEU A 233 -9.81 7.60 -10.13
CA LEU A 233 -10.91 6.82 -9.55
C LEU A 233 -10.33 5.59 -8.85
N TYR A 234 -10.45 5.52 -7.54
CA TYR A 234 -9.90 4.43 -6.74
C TYR A 234 -10.89 3.88 -5.71
N PRO A 235 -11.99 3.24 -6.16
CA PRO A 235 -13.04 2.70 -5.29
C PRO A 235 -12.61 1.36 -4.67
N THR A 236 -11.47 1.30 -4.00
CA THR A 236 -10.92 0.08 -3.40
C THR A 236 -11.78 -0.43 -2.25
N SER A 237 -11.78 -1.75 -2.03
CA SER A 237 -12.39 -2.37 -0.84
C SER A 237 -11.46 -2.40 0.37
N GLY A 238 -10.17 -2.14 0.18
CA GLY A 238 -9.20 -2.10 1.25
C GLY A 238 -7.76 -2.08 0.75
N GLU A 239 -6.92 -1.38 1.47
CA GLU A 239 -5.50 -1.19 1.15
C GLU A 239 -4.62 -1.34 2.38
N GLY A 240 -3.42 -1.90 2.15
CA GLY A 240 -2.35 -1.90 3.12
C GLY A 240 -1.71 -0.53 3.35
N TRP A 241 -1.74 0.34 2.36
CA TRP A 241 -1.44 1.77 2.41
C TRP A 241 -2.27 2.53 1.37
N GLY A 242 -2.32 2.04 0.15
CA GLY A 242 -2.89 2.74 -0.99
C GLY A 242 -1.84 3.59 -1.71
N LEU A 243 -0.74 2.97 -2.13
CA LEU A 243 0.32 3.67 -2.88
C LEU A 243 -0.22 4.40 -4.11
N ILE A 244 -1.15 3.80 -4.85
CA ILE A 244 -1.72 4.39 -6.06
C ILE A 244 -2.46 5.72 -5.77
N PRO A 245 -3.47 5.79 -4.88
CA PRO A 245 -4.11 7.06 -4.56
C PRO A 245 -3.14 8.04 -3.88
N PHE A 246 -2.22 7.58 -3.04
CA PHE A 246 -1.24 8.43 -2.38
C PHE A 246 -0.28 9.09 -3.37
N GLN A 247 0.23 8.35 -4.36
CA GLN A 247 1.06 8.88 -5.46
C GLN A 247 0.30 9.87 -6.34
N SER A 248 -0.98 9.60 -6.60
CA SER A 248 -1.86 10.51 -7.35
C SER A 248 -2.00 11.86 -6.64
N ILE A 249 -2.31 11.84 -5.34
CA ILE A 249 -2.41 13.05 -4.51
C ILE A 249 -1.06 13.77 -4.47
N ALA A 250 0.05 13.05 -4.30
CA ALA A 250 1.39 13.63 -4.28
C ALA A 250 1.76 14.36 -5.60
N LYS A 251 1.16 13.96 -6.72
CA LYS A 251 1.27 14.67 -8.01
C LYS A 251 0.29 15.84 -8.18
N GLY A 252 -0.54 16.11 -7.19
CA GLY A 252 -1.56 17.16 -7.26
C GLY A 252 -2.78 16.78 -8.10
N ILE A 253 -3.05 15.49 -8.29
CA ILE A 253 -4.19 15.01 -9.08
C ILE A 253 -5.37 14.73 -8.15
N PRO A 254 -6.53 15.40 -8.37
CA PRO A 254 -7.78 15.07 -7.71
C PRO A 254 -8.02 13.56 -7.68
N THR A 255 -8.27 13.02 -6.50
CA THR A 255 -8.35 11.57 -6.29
C THR A 255 -9.61 11.22 -5.53
N ILE A 256 -10.53 10.48 -6.17
CA ILE A 256 -11.71 9.91 -5.51
C ILE A 256 -11.30 8.53 -4.98
N CYS A 257 -11.21 8.38 -3.66
CA CYS A 257 -10.75 7.17 -3.01
C CYS A 257 -11.68 6.76 -1.89
N THR A 258 -11.94 5.46 -1.74
CA THR A 258 -12.74 4.95 -0.61
C THR A 258 -12.07 5.34 0.70
N ASN A 259 -12.84 6.01 1.58
CA ASN A 259 -12.37 6.48 2.86
C ASN A 259 -12.36 5.35 3.89
N THR A 260 -11.45 4.40 3.72
CA THR A 260 -11.38 3.20 4.56
C THR A 260 -9.99 2.61 4.63
N THR A 261 -9.77 1.77 5.63
CA THR A 261 -8.54 1.03 5.87
C THR A 261 -7.33 2.00 5.92
N ALA A 262 -6.19 1.66 5.33
CA ALA A 262 -5.05 2.57 5.37
C ALA A 262 -5.27 3.90 4.59
N CYS A 263 -6.23 3.96 3.67
CA CYS A 263 -6.55 5.20 2.96
C CYS A 263 -7.14 6.28 3.88
N GLU A 264 -7.59 5.93 5.09
CA GLU A 264 -8.01 6.90 6.11
C GLU A 264 -6.88 7.86 6.53
N GLU A 265 -5.61 7.43 6.41
CA GLU A 265 -4.45 8.26 6.79
C GLU A 265 -4.32 9.54 5.92
N PHE A 266 -4.89 9.53 4.72
CA PHE A 266 -4.86 10.66 3.78
C PHE A 266 -6.23 10.99 3.18
N ALA A 267 -7.32 10.59 3.84
CA ALA A 267 -8.69 10.83 3.36
C ALA A 267 -8.98 12.32 3.17
N ASP A 268 -8.53 13.17 4.09
CA ASP A 268 -8.70 14.63 4.02
C ASP A 268 -7.96 15.27 2.85
N MET A 269 -6.96 14.58 2.29
CA MET A 269 -6.19 14.99 1.13
C MET A 269 -6.83 14.58 -0.19
N SER A 270 -7.87 13.76 -0.15
CA SER A 270 -8.60 13.21 -1.29
C SER A 270 -10.02 13.77 -1.38
N VAL A 271 -10.79 13.27 -2.35
CA VAL A 271 -12.25 13.33 -2.39
C VAL A 271 -12.75 12.01 -1.82
N PRO A 272 -13.14 11.96 -0.54
CA PRO A 272 -13.47 10.71 0.12
C PRO A 272 -14.76 10.10 -0.44
N LEU A 273 -14.70 8.80 -0.76
CA LEU A 273 -15.81 8.01 -1.25
C LEU A 273 -16.43 7.22 -0.08
N ASP A 274 -17.75 7.29 0.05
CA ASP A 274 -18.49 6.57 1.05
C ASP A 274 -18.52 5.06 0.77
N TYR A 275 -18.70 4.25 1.82
CA TYR A 275 -18.73 2.80 1.75
C TYR A 275 -19.59 2.19 2.86
N GLU A 276 -19.91 0.91 2.72
CA GLU A 276 -20.43 0.04 3.78
C GLU A 276 -19.51 -1.16 4.01
N TRP A 277 -19.45 -1.69 5.23
CA TRP A 277 -18.73 -2.92 5.50
C TRP A 277 -19.51 -4.13 4.95
N SER A 278 -18.82 -4.99 4.21
CA SER A 278 -19.44 -6.14 3.54
C SER A 278 -18.50 -7.35 3.50
N ASN A 279 -19.06 -8.54 3.51
CA ASN A 279 -18.36 -9.79 3.21
C ASN A 279 -18.63 -10.30 1.79
N GLU A 280 -19.33 -9.54 0.97
CA GLU A 280 -19.62 -9.91 -0.40
C GLU A 280 -18.33 -10.08 -1.22
N LYS A 281 -18.27 -11.16 -2.01
CA LYS A 281 -17.16 -11.45 -2.92
C LYS A 281 -15.77 -11.60 -2.27
N MET A 282 -15.68 -11.75 -0.96
CA MET A 282 -14.43 -12.12 -0.30
C MET A 282 -14.01 -13.53 -0.71
N SER A 283 -12.73 -13.72 -0.97
CA SER A 283 -12.16 -15.00 -1.40
C SER A 283 -10.68 -15.13 -1.01
N GLY A 284 -10.17 -16.35 -1.04
CA GLY A 284 -8.77 -16.63 -0.71
C GLY A 284 -8.45 -16.30 0.73
N ILE A 285 -7.38 -15.60 0.99
CA ILE A 285 -6.92 -15.24 2.34
C ILE A 285 -7.88 -14.33 3.11
N TYR A 286 -8.83 -13.69 2.42
CA TYR A 286 -9.82 -12.81 3.04
C TYR A 286 -11.09 -13.54 3.48
N GLU A 287 -11.28 -14.80 3.06
CA GLU A 287 -12.47 -15.56 3.42
C GLU A 287 -12.52 -15.84 4.92
N GLY A 288 -13.60 -15.37 5.56
CA GLY A 288 -13.74 -15.47 7.03
C GLY A 288 -12.88 -14.48 7.84
N ALA A 289 -12.08 -13.65 7.20
CA ALA A 289 -11.20 -12.67 7.85
C ALA A 289 -11.83 -11.26 7.87
N GLY A 290 -12.92 -11.12 8.61
CA GLY A 290 -13.62 -9.85 8.79
C GLY A 290 -14.46 -9.41 7.59
N LEU A 291 -14.48 -8.10 7.38
CA LEU A 291 -15.23 -7.41 6.34
C LEU A 291 -14.28 -6.49 5.58
N TRP A 292 -14.55 -6.25 4.32
CA TRP A 292 -13.93 -5.18 3.56
C TRP A 292 -14.94 -4.10 3.18
N ALA A 293 -14.49 -2.96 2.71
CA ALA A 293 -15.37 -1.90 2.27
C ALA A 293 -16.02 -2.27 0.94
N LYS A 294 -17.33 -2.02 0.83
CA LYS A 294 -18.05 -1.99 -0.42
C LYS A 294 -18.28 -0.52 -0.77
N PRO A 295 -17.57 0.03 -1.77
CA PRO A 295 -17.70 1.43 -2.15
C PRO A 295 -19.14 1.74 -2.60
N ASN A 296 -19.64 2.91 -2.24
CA ASN A 296 -20.95 3.38 -2.67
C ASN A 296 -20.87 3.83 -4.13
N PHE A 297 -21.58 3.12 -5.00
CA PHE A 297 -21.55 3.35 -6.44
C PHE A 297 -22.19 4.69 -6.85
N ASP A 298 -23.30 5.05 -6.23
CA ASP A 298 -24.00 6.30 -6.55
C ASP A 298 -23.20 7.50 -6.04
N ASP A 299 -22.61 7.41 -4.86
CA ASP A 299 -21.70 8.44 -4.35
C ASP A 299 -20.46 8.59 -5.26
N LEU A 300 -19.91 7.49 -5.80
CA LEU A 300 -18.81 7.57 -6.78
C LEU A 300 -19.25 8.39 -8.02
N CYS A 301 -20.44 8.12 -8.55
CA CYS A 301 -20.97 8.88 -9.68
C CYS A 301 -21.13 10.37 -9.34
N ASP A 302 -21.65 10.69 -8.17
CA ASP A 302 -21.86 12.06 -7.71
C ASP A 302 -20.53 12.78 -7.47
N LYS A 303 -19.53 12.10 -6.88
CA LYS A 303 -18.16 12.65 -6.69
C LYS A 303 -17.46 12.91 -8.02
N MET A 304 -17.66 12.08 -9.04
CA MET A 304 -17.12 12.32 -10.38
C MET A 304 -17.70 13.62 -10.97
N LEU A 305 -19.02 13.82 -10.87
CA LEU A 305 -19.67 15.07 -11.28
C LEU A 305 -19.19 16.27 -10.46
N TYR A 306 -19.05 16.09 -9.14
CA TYR A 306 -18.56 17.13 -8.25
C TYR A 306 -17.14 17.59 -8.66
N VAL A 307 -16.22 16.66 -8.90
CA VAL A 307 -14.84 16.99 -9.31
C VAL A 307 -14.84 17.76 -10.63
N VAL A 308 -15.61 17.32 -11.63
CA VAL A 308 -15.68 18.03 -12.93
C VAL A 308 -16.22 19.44 -12.77
N ASN A 309 -17.30 19.61 -12.01
CA ASN A 309 -17.96 20.91 -11.85
C ASN A 309 -17.18 21.90 -10.96
N ASN A 310 -16.33 21.39 -10.07
CA ASN A 310 -15.56 22.19 -9.11
C ASN A 310 -14.05 21.96 -9.26
N TYR A 311 -13.59 21.68 -10.47
CA TYR A 311 -12.21 21.20 -10.71
C TYR A 311 -11.15 22.13 -10.15
N GLU A 312 -11.29 23.44 -10.32
CA GLU A 312 -10.30 24.41 -9.86
C GLU A 312 -10.15 24.39 -8.32
N GLU A 313 -11.27 24.32 -7.60
CA GLU A 313 -11.28 24.24 -6.13
C GLU A 313 -10.62 22.94 -5.66
N VAL A 314 -11.07 21.79 -6.22
CA VAL A 314 -10.55 20.47 -5.84
C VAL A 314 -9.07 20.32 -6.19
N SER A 315 -8.66 20.78 -7.38
CA SER A 315 -7.26 20.75 -7.82
C SER A 315 -6.37 21.64 -6.93
N ASN A 316 -6.82 22.82 -6.53
CA ASN A 316 -6.06 23.68 -5.62
C ASN A 316 -5.90 23.04 -4.24
N LYS A 317 -6.96 22.43 -3.69
CA LYS A 317 -6.89 21.67 -2.42
C LYS A 317 -5.91 20.49 -2.55
N THR A 318 -6.00 19.70 -3.62
CA THR A 318 -5.10 18.56 -3.83
C THR A 318 -3.65 19.00 -4.01
N PHE A 319 -3.41 20.13 -4.69
CA PHE A 319 -2.06 20.68 -4.82
C PHE A 319 -1.45 21.08 -3.48
N ALA A 320 -2.22 21.69 -2.57
CA ALA A 320 -1.77 21.98 -1.22
C ALA A 320 -1.46 20.68 -0.44
N SER A 321 -2.28 19.65 -0.60
CA SER A 321 -2.02 18.32 -0.04
C SER A 321 -0.73 17.70 -0.60
N ALA A 322 -0.49 17.84 -1.90
CA ALA A 322 0.74 17.38 -2.55
C ALA A 322 1.97 18.05 -1.95
N GLN A 323 1.94 19.36 -1.73
CA GLN A 323 3.03 20.10 -1.07
C GLN A 323 3.30 19.55 0.34
N TYR A 324 2.25 19.34 1.15
CA TYR A 324 2.38 18.75 2.48
C TYR A 324 3.02 17.33 2.42
N ILE A 325 2.61 16.48 1.48
CA ILE A 325 3.19 15.14 1.30
C ILE A 325 4.70 15.25 0.99
N HIS A 326 5.09 16.16 0.12
CA HIS A 326 6.50 16.36 -0.23
C HIS A 326 7.35 16.91 0.91
N GLU A 327 6.76 17.74 1.76
CA GLU A 327 7.43 18.27 2.94
C GLU A 327 7.57 17.24 4.07
N ASN A 328 6.61 16.29 4.19
CA ASN A 328 6.49 15.46 5.40
C ASN A 328 6.50 13.96 5.15
N MET A 329 6.16 13.47 3.96
CA MET A 329 5.87 12.06 3.70
C MET A 329 6.64 11.49 2.49
N THR A 330 7.83 11.98 2.22
CA THR A 330 8.75 11.30 1.29
C THR A 330 9.36 10.07 1.97
N TRP A 331 9.89 9.12 1.19
CA TRP A 331 10.61 7.96 1.75
C TRP A 331 11.70 8.36 2.73
N GLU A 332 12.44 9.44 2.45
CA GLU A 332 13.45 9.98 3.36
C GLU A 332 12.86 10.44 4.70
N LYS A 333 11.69 11.09 4.67
CA LYS A 333 11.06 11.61 5.88
C LYS A 333 10.47 10.49 6.74
N VAL A 334 9.68 9.61 6.14
CA VAL A 334 9.00 8.53 6.88
C VAL A 334 10.00 7.48 7.41
N SER A 335 11.12 7.26 6.73
CA SER A 335 12.13 6.30 7.19
C SER A 335 12.78 6.67 8.52
N LYS A 336 12.70 7.94 8.94
CA LYS A 336 13.23 8.39 10.24
C LYS A 336 12.55 7.69 11.41
N ASP A 337 11.24 7.51 11.35
CA ASP A 337 10.48 6.83 12.42
C ASP A 337 10.94 5.37 12.56
N TYR A 338 11.20 4.69 11.44
CA TYR A 338 11.76 3.33 11.43
C TYR A 338 13.17 3.30 12.02
N VAL A 339 14.03 4.24 11.63
CA VAL A 339 15.41 4.37 12.14
C VAL A 339 15.40 4.65 13.63
N ASP A 340 14.57 5.58 14.10
CA ASP A 340 14.46 5.94 15.51
C ASP A 340 13.99 4.74 16.34
N ARG A 341 13.03 3.95 15.84
CA ARG A 341 12.60 2.72 16.51
C ARG A 341 13.72 1.69 16.61
N LEU A 342 14.47 1.47 15.55
CA LEU A 342 15.61 0.56 15.55
C LEU A 342 16.69 0.98 16.55
N TRP A 343 17.00 2.28 16.64
CA TRP A 343 17.90 2.80 17.64
C TRP A 343 17.40 2.62 19.08
N GLN A 344 16.09 2.78 19.32
CA GLN A 344 15.49 2.52 20.64
C GLN A 344 15.70 1.05 21.06
N ILE A 345 15.48 0.09 20.14
CA ILE A 345 15.68 -1.33 20.41
C ILE A 345 17.15 -1.61 20.75
N LEU A 346 18.08 -1.12 19.92
CA LEU A 346 19.52 -1.32 20.13
C LEU A 346 20.06 -0.64 21.41
N LYS A 347 19.48 0.48 21.82
CA LYS A 347 19.86 1.16 23.06
C LYS A 347 19.38 0.40 24.28
N TYR A 348 18.13 -0.09 24.25
CA TYR A 348 17.57 -0.89 25.34
C TYR A 348 18.36 -2.16 25.61
N SER A 349 18.95 -2.76 24.57
CA SER A 349 19.82 -3.93 24.70
C SER A 349 21.09 -3.62 25.50
N LYS A 350 21.72 -2.48 25.25
CA LYS A 350 22.96 -2.08 25.94
C LYS A 350 22.75 -1.78 27.42
N GLU A 351 21.60 -1.19 27.77
CA GLU A 351 21.25 -0.86 29.17
C GLU A 351 20.94 -2.10 30.02
N LYS A 352 20.50 -3.22 29.41
CA LYS A 352 20.26 -4.48 30.12
C LYS A 352 21.50 -5.34 30.32
N LEU A 353 22.58 -5.04 29.60
CA LEU A 353 23.86 -5.78 29.67
C LEU A 353 24.90 -5.08 30.58
N SER A 354 24.62 -3.84 30.98
CA SER A 354 25.41 -3.07 31.96
C SER A 354 24.86 -3.27 33.38
#